data_eb115e61a1d3dd52bcc5f9162a23b176
#
_entry.id   eb115e61a1d3dd52bcc5f9162a23b176
#
_cell.length_a   1.000
_cell.length_b   1.000
_cell.length_c   1.000
_cell.angle_alpha   90.00
_cell.angle_beta   90.00
_cell.angle_gamma   90.00
#
_symmetry.space_group_name_H-M   'P 1'
#
loop_
_entity.id
_entity.type
_entity.pdbx_description
1 polymer ?
#
loop_
_entity_poly.entity_id
_entity_poly.type
_entity_poly.pdbx_seq_one_letter_code
_entity_poly.pdbx_strand_id
1 'polypeptide(L)'
;MLGIDTIVMLYHCAKVSVGDVLEVGADIGGATIAMAMGVRDSATEKKIISIERGCRVDHPRVGTKDSFKDLMKNLKRFGFLDRVTLINGCSFDPNTIAMVRQISGARKIGLFVFDADANVRRDINCYSERFADRCWIVIDDYLGGAEKSGKLRTQVDELVSAGHLEPLGFYGFGTWIGRWLG
;
A
#
# COMPACT_ATOMS: atom_id res chain seq x y z
N MET A 1 -0.01 -5.74 -12.40
CA MET A 1 1.29 -6.33 -11.90
C MET A 1 2.30 -5.21 -11.86
N LEU A 2 2.90 -4.96 -10.70
CA LEU A 2 3.91 -3.92 -10.51
C LEU A 2 5.18 -4.20 -11.32
N GLY A 3 5.82 -3.14 -11.83
CA GLY A 3 7.13 -3.22 -12.45
C GLY A 3 8.22 -3.59 -11.44
N ILE A 4 9.34 -4.17 -11.92
CA ILE A 4 10.45 -4.56 -11.03
C ILE A 4 11.07 -3.35 -10.32
N ASP A 5 11.14 -2.20 -10.97
CA ASP A 5 11.60 -0.93 -10.41
C ASP A 5 10.68 -0.42 -9.30
N THR A 6 9.34 -0.57 -9.46
CA THR A 6 8.37 -0.29 -8.40
C THR A 6 8.59 -1.23 -7.19
N ILE A 7 8.83 -2.51 -7.43
CA ILE A 7 9.12 -3.49 -6.37
C ILE A 7 10.39 -3.11 -5.59
N VAL A 8 11.45 -2.72 -6.29
CA VAL A 8 12.71 -2.26 -5.68
C VAL A 8 12.50 -0.95 -4.91
N MET A 9 11.72 -0.01 -5.46
CA MET A 9 11.38 1.23 -4.79
C MET A 9 10.59 0.97 -3.50
N LEU A 10 9.58 0.08 -3.51
CA LEU A 10 8.80 -0.29 -2.33
C LEU A 10 9.67 -0.91 -1.23
N TYR A 11 10.61 -1.79 -1.59
CA TYR A 11 11.61 -2.30 -0.65
C TYR A 11 12.39 -1.17 0.03
N HIS A 12 12.92 -0.22 -0.76
CA HIS A 12 13.69 0.89 -0.21
C HIS A 12 12.84 1.84 0.64
N CYS A 13 11.63 2.19 0.21
CA CYS A 13 10.72 3.02 1.00
C CYS A 13 10.38 2.35 2.33
N ALA A 14 10.07 1.06 2.34
CA ALA A 14 9.79 0.32 3.56
C ALA A 14 11.02 0.24 4.49
N LYS A 15 12.22 0.10 3.93
CA LYS A 15 13.48 0.08 4.68
C LYS A 15 13.76 1.41 5.38
N VAL A 16 13.59 2.55 4.69
CA VAL A 16 14.00 3.87 5.18
C VAL A 16 12.90 4.68 5.83
N SER A 17 11.62 4.31 5.66
CA SER A 17 10.49 5.02 6.27
C SER A 17 10.60 5.05 7.80
N VAL A 18 10.07 6.10 8.41
CA VAL A 18 9.94 6.22 9.87
C VAL A 18 8.49 5.95 10.24
N GLY A 19 8.25 4.82 10.91
CA GLY A 19 6.91 4.36 11.28
C GLY A 19 6.50 3.07 10.57
N ASP A 20 5.27 2.65 10.81
CA ASP A 20 4.68 1.43 10.27
C ASP A 20 4.39 1.54 8.76
N VAL A 21 4.19 0.41 8.11
CA VAL A 21 3.77 0.30 6.72
C VAL A 21 2.31 -0.08 6.66
N LEU A 22 1.51 0.64 5.89
CA LEU A 22 0.11 0.30 5.59
C LEU A 22 -0.05 0.11 4.08
N GLU A 23 -0.52 -1.05 3.69
CA GLU A 23 -0.84 -1.43 2.32
C GLU A 23 -2.34 -1.67 2.16
N VAL A 24 -2.93 -1.09 1.12
CA VAL A 24 -4.33 -1.28 0.71
C VAL A 24 -4.35 -1.90 -0.68
N GLY A 25 -4.86 -3.13 -0.77
CA GLY A 25 -4.86 -3.92 -1.99
C GLY A 25 -3.57 -4.73 -2.15
N ALA A 26 -3.39 -5.74 -1.30
CA ALA A 26 -2.19 -6.59 -1.31
C ALA A 26 -2.19 -7.65 -2.42
N ASP A 27 -3.35 -7.93 -3.03
CA ASP A 27 -3.55 -8.99 -4.04
C ASP A 27 -2.93 -10.31 -3.56
N ILE A 28 -2.03 -10.91 -4.32
CA ILE A 28 -1.32 -12.15 -3.97
C ILE A 28 0.01 -11.92 -3.23
N GLY A 29 0.35 -10.68 -2.87
CA GLY A 29 1.44 -10.31 -1.96
C GLY A 29 2.78 -9.95 -2.60
N GLY A 30 2.83 -9.61 -3.88
CA GLY A 30 4.09 -9.23 -4.52
C GLY A 30 4.74 -8.00 -3.87
N ALA A 31 3.99 -6.92 -3.72
CA ALA A 31 4.42 -5.70 -3.03
C ALA A 31 4.66 -5.94 -1.54
N THR A 32 3.75 -6.65 -0.88
CA THR A 32 3.85 -7.02 0.53
C THR A 32 5.17 -7.69 0.87
N ILE A 33 5.58 -8.68 0.06
CA ILE A 33 6.86 -9.41 0.26
C ILE A 33 8.05 -8.47 0.11
N ALA A 34 8.06 -7.60 -0.91
CA ALA A 34 9.14 -6.64 -1.10
C ALA A 34 9.27 -5.68 0.09
N MET A 35 8.14 -5.16 0.58
CA MET A 35 8.12 -4.31 1.77
C MET A 35 8.54 -5.06 3.03
N ALA A 36 8.14 -6.34 3.18
CA ALA A 36 8.56 -7.17 4.30
C ALA A 36 10.09 -7.42 4.31
N MET A 37 10.70 -7.58 3.14
CA MET A 37 12.16 -7.62 3.01
C MET A 37 12.78 -6.28 3.43
N GLY A 38 12.23 -5.15 2.99
CA GLY A 38 12.70 -3.81 3.37
C GLY A 38 12.60 -3.57 4.88
N VAL A 39 11.47 -3.93 5.51
CA VAL A 39 11.28 -3.82 6.96
C VAL A 39 12.25 -4.73 7.72
N ARG A 40 12.48 -5.97 7.28
CA ARG A 40 13.47 -6.86 7.87
C ARG A 40 14.88 -6.25 7.87
N ASP A 41 15.23 -5.57 6.79
CA ASP A 41 16.56 -4.96 6.59
C ASP A 41 16.63 -3.51 7.12
N SER A 42 15.59 -3.05 7.82
CA SER A 42 15.51 -1.73 8.44
C SER A 42 16.30 -1.69 9.76
N ALA A 43 16.84 -0.52 10.10
CA ALA A 43 17.45 -0.25 11.40
C ALA A 43 16.43 -0.02 12.54
N THR A 44 15.15 0.14 12.20
CA THR A 44 14.07 0.43 13.16
C THR A 44 12.99 -0.66 13.12
N GLU A 45 12.43 -0.97 14.28
CA GLU A 45 11.29 -1.88 14.36
C GLU A 45 10.03 -1.23 13.75
N LYS A 46 9.37 -1.94 12.86
CA LYS A 46 8.16 -1.52 12.17
C LYS A 46 7.18 -2.66 12.04
N LYS A 47 5.89 -2.35 12.02
CA LYS A 47 4.84 -3.28 11.62
C LYS A 47 4.50 -3.09 10.15
N ILE A 48 4.07 -4.17 9.53
CA ILE A 48 3.42 -4.13 8.21
C ILE A 48 1.99 -4.55 8.43
N ILE A 49 1.06 -3.74 7.95
CA ILE A 49 -0.37 -4.01 7.95
C ILE A 49 -0.80 -4.03 6.49
N SER A 50 -1.28 -5.18 6.01
CA SER A 50 -1.75 -5.33 4.63
C SER A 50 -3.23 -5.70 4.64
N ILE A 51 -4.03 -4.90 3.93
CA ILE A 51 -5.47 -5.07 3.80
C ILE A 51 -5.77 -5.67 2.43
N GLU A 52 -6.46 -6.80 2.43
CA GLU A 52 -6.92 -7.49 1.22
C GLU A 52 -8.30 -8.10 1.47
N ARG A 53 -9.27 -7.81 0.60
CA ARG A 53 -10.63 -8.31 0.78
C ARG A 53 -10.83 -9.77 0.36
N GLY A 54 -9.89 -10.33 -0.42
CA GLY A 54 -9.98 -11.70 -0.92
C GLY A 54 -11.01 -11.84 -2.02
N CYS A 55 -10.62 -11.65 -3.26
CA CYS A 55 -11.49 -11.84 -4.41
C CYS A 55 -10.84 -12.74 -5.46
N ARG A 56 -11.69 -13.21 -6.39
CA ARG A 56 -11.21 -13.84 -7.61
C ARG A 56 -10.62 -12.78 -8.52
N VAL A 57 -9.42 -13.04 -9.03
CA VAL A 57 -8.77 -12.22 -10.04
C VAL A 57 -8.57 -13.06 -11.29
N ASP A 58 -9.22 -12.68 -12.38
CA ASP A 58 -9.05 -13.30 -13.67
C ASP A 58 -7.92 -12.60 -14.43
N HIS A 59 -6.71 -13.15 -14.34
CA HIS A 59 -5.54 -12.66 -15.05
C HIS A 59 -4.78 -13.83 -15.70
N PRO A 60 -4.33 -13.72 -16.98
CA PRO A 60 -3.74 -14.83 -17.72
C PRO A 60 -2.50 -15.46 -17.07
N ARG A 61 -1.74 -14.68 -16.28
CA ARG A 61 -0.47 -15.12 -15.68
C ARG A 61 -0.53 -15.27 -14.16
N VAL A 62 -1.37 -14.50 -13.49
CA VAL A 62 -1.41 -14.42 -12.01
C VAL A 62 -2.85 -14.49 -11.48
N GLY A 63 -3.74 -15.14 -12.24
CA GLY A 63 -5.12 -15.33 -11.80
C GLY A 63 -5.22 -16.14 -10.52
N THR A 64 -6.13 -15.77 -9.65
CA THR A 64 -6.40 -16.44 -8.38
C THR A 64 -7.90 -16.61 -8.16
N LYS A 65 -8.27 -17.69 -7.47
CA LYS A 65 -9.66 -17.90 -7.01
C LYS A 65 -9.96 -17.13 -5.73
N ASP A 66 -8.92 -16.78 -4.96
CA ASP A 66 -9.01 -16.09 -3.66
C ASP A 66 -7.66 -15.45 -3.37
N SER A 67 -7.55 -14.16 -3.65
CA SER A 67 -6.31 -13.39 -3.49
C SER A 67 -5.80 -13.42 -2.05
N PHE A 68 -6.68 -13.35 -1.05
CA PHE A 68 -6.27 -13.39 0.36
C PHE A 68 -5.62 -14.72 0.75
N LYS A 69 -6.18 -15.86 0.29
CA LYS A 69 -5.57 -17.18 0.54
C LYS A 69 -4.22 -17.32 -0.14
N ASP A 70 -4.10 -16.85 -1.38
CA ASP A 70 -2.83 -16.92 -2.09
C ASP A 70 -1.80 -15.95 -1.51
N LEU A 71 -2.20 -14.77 -1.03
CA LEU A 71 -1.37 -13.86 -0.23
C LEU A 71 -0.77 -14.58 0.99
N MET A 72 -1.60 -15.20 1.82
CA MET A 72 -1.14 -15.96 3.00
C MET A 72 -0.14 -17.06 2.62
N LYS A 73 -0.46 -17.83 1.56
CA LYS A 73 0.40 -18.91 1.05
C LYS A 73 1.76 -18.39 0.58
N ASN A 74 1.77 -17.27 -0.15
CA ASN A 74 2.98 -16.66 -0.64
C ASN A 74 3.82 -16.09 0.50
N LEU A 75 3.23 -15.37 1.44
CA LEU A 75 3.94 -14.89 2.63
C LEU A 75 4.55 -16.03 3.44
N LYS A 76 3.81 -17.13 3.61
CA LYS A 76 4.35 -18.34 4.27
C LYS A 76 5.53 -18.92 3.51
N ARG A 77 5.42 -19.05 2.17
CA ARG A 77 6.49 -19.57 1.29
C ARG A 77 7.79 -18.75 1.39
N PHE A 78 7.67 -17.43 1.54
CA PHE A 78 8.82 -16.52 1.65
C PHE A 78 9.25 -16.22 3.10
N GLY A 79 8.60 -16.84 4.09
CA GLY A 79 8.96 -16.70 5.51
C GLY A 79 8.56 -15.37 6.14
N PHE A 80 7.51 -14.70 5.63
CA PHE A 80 7.04 -13.41 6.13
C PHE A 80 5.65 -13.43 6.76
N LEU A 81 4.97 -14.58 6.81
CA LEU A 81 3.59 -14.65 7.33
C LEU A 81 3.49 -14.11 8.77
N ASP A 82 4.47 -14.41 9.62
CA ASP A 82 4.47 -13.97 11.03
C ASP A 82 4.97 -12.52 11.22
N ARG A 83 5.37 -11.85 10.13
CA ARG A 83 5.90 -10.48 10.14
C ARG A 83 4.92 -9.46 9.56
N VAL A 84 3.85 -9.93 8.93
CA VAL A 84 2.83 -9.09 8.29
C VAL A 84 1.50 -9.33 8.99
N THR A 85 0.88 -8.27 9.47
CA THR A 85 -0.49 -8.35 9.98
C THR A 85 -1.45 -8.23 8.81
N LEU A 86 -2.16 -9.32 8.51
CA LEU A 86 -3.15 -9.36 7.43
C LEU A 86 -4.54 -9.03 7.95
N ILE A 87 -5.23 -8.14 7.26
CA ILE A 87 -6.64 -7.84 7.50
C ILE A 87 -7.44 -8.25 6.27
N ASN A 88 -8.36 -9.21 6.45
CA ASN A 88 -9.31 -9.58 5.40
C ASN A 88 -10.52 -8.65 5.46
N GLY A 89 -10.61 -7.70 4.55
CA GLY A 89 -11.69 -6.71 4.55
C GLY A 89 -11.50 -5.57 3.57
N CYS A 90 -12.45 -4.64 3.58
CA CYS A 90 -12.35 -3.40 2.83
C CYS A 90 -11.67 -2.33 3.68
N SER A 91 -10.74 -1.59 3.11
CA SER A 91 -9.95 -0.57 3.81
C SER A 91 -10.77 0.55 4.46
N PHE A 92 -11.90 0.87 3.87
CA PHE A 92 -12.83 1.92 4.34
C PHE A 92 -13.93 1.40 5.28
N ASP A 93 -13.92 0.11 5.62
CA ASP A 93 -14.85 -0.43 6.61
C ASP A 93 -14.47 0.06 8.01
N PRO A 94 -15.43 0.57 8.83
CA PRO A 94 -15.15 1.07 10.17
C PRO A 94 -14.40 0.08 11.07
N ASN A 95 -14.69 -1.23 10.96
CA ASN A 95 -14.01 -2.26 11.73
C ASN A 95 -12.55 -2.41 11.28
N THR A 96 -12.29 -2.38 9.96
CA THR A 96 -10.94 -2.42 9.40
C THR A 96 -10.12 -1.21 9.86
N ILE A 97 -10.70 -0.01 9.80
CA ILE A 97 -10.06 1.22 10.27
C ILE A 97 -9.73 1.12 11.78
N ALA A 98 -10.67 0.63 12.58
CA ALA A 98 -10.45 0.43 14.02
C ALA A 98 -9.33 -0.59 14.29
N MET A 99 -9.28 -1.70 13.54
CA MET A 99 -8.20 -2.69 13.62
C MET A 99 -6.84 -2.08 13.30
N VAL A 100 -6.72 -1.31 12.21
CA VAL A 100 -5.46 -0.63 11.84
C VAL A 100 -5.01 0.30 12.97
N ARG A 101 -5.92 1.10 13.54
CA ARG A 101 -5.63 1.97 14.69
C ARG A 101 -5.15 1.19 15.90
N GLN A 102 -5.79 0.09 16.23
CA GLN A 102 -5.41 -0.77 17.35
C GLN A 102 -4.04 -1.41 17.15
N ILE A 103 -3.76 -1.95 15.95
CA ILE A 103 -2.49 -2.59 15.61
C ILE A 103 -1.33 -1.58 15.66
N SER A 104 -1.51 -0.39 15.07
CA SER A 104 -0.48 0.66 15.08
C SER A 104 -0.27 1.25 16.49
N GLY A 105 -1.32 1.29 17.32
CA GLY A 105 -1.23 1.90 18.65
C GLY A 105 -0.80 3.37 18.58
N ALA A 106 0.29 3.74 19.26
CA ALA A 106 0.84 5.10 19.22
C ALA A 106 1.74 5.37 17.99
N ARG A 107 2.14 4.33 17.24
CA ARG A 107 3.04 4.49 16.10
C ARG A 107 2.32 5.13 14.91
N LYS A 108 3.06 5.95 14.17
CA LYS A 108 2.60 6.57 12.94
C LYS A 108 2.89 5.66 11.74
N ILE A 109 2.17 5.87 10.65
CA ILE A 109 2.38 5.22 9.36
C ILE A 109 3.42 6.03 8.58
N GLY A 110 4.55 5.43 8.28
CA GLY A 110 5.65 6.05 7.54
C GLY A 110 5.66 5.72 6.05
N LEU A 111 4.91 4.69 5.64
CA LEU A 111 4.69 4.32 4.25
C LEU A 111 3.24 3.87 4.07
N PHE A 112 2.52 4.54 3.17
CA PHE A 112 1.19 4.17 2.73
C PHE A 112 1.23 3.77 1.26
N VAL A 113 0.77 2.56 0.96
CA VAL A 113 0.70 2.00 -0.40
C VAL A 113 -0.76 1.74 -0.75
N PHE A 114 -1.18 2.23 -1.90
CA PHE A 114 -2.53 2.06 -2.42
C PHE A 114 -2.50 1.43 -3.81
N ASP A 115 -3.02 0.23 -3.91
CA ASP A 115 -3.24 -0.53 -5.15
C ASP A 115 -4.57 -1.29 -5.08
N ALA A 116 -5.68 -0.57 -4.91
CA ALA A 116 -7.00 -1.18 -4.76
C ALA A 116 -7.97 -0.70 -5.86
N ASP A 117 -8.96 0.10 -5.50
CA ASP A 117 -9.94 0.66 -6.44
C ASP A 117 -9.52 2.06 -6.95
N ALA A 118 -10.45 2.82 -7.50
CA ALA A 118 -10.20 4.16 -8.03
C ALA A 118 -10.42 5.29 -7.00
N ASN A 119 -10.53 5.00 -5.71
CA ASN A 119 -10.91 6.00 -4.70
C ASN A 119 -9.87 6.19 -3.60
N VAL A 120 -8.67 6.62 -4.00
CA VAL A 120 -7.54 6.82 -3.08
C VAL A 120 -7.81 7.93 -2.05
N ARG A 121 -8.56 8.98 -2.41
CA ARG A 121 -8.92 10.06 -1.47
C ARG A 121 -9.71 9.55 -0.28
N ARG A 122 -10.66 8.62 -0.50
CA ARG A 122 -11.40 7.97 0.57
C ARG A 122 -10.46 7.30 1.57
N ASP A 123 -9.49 6.55 1.09
CA ASP A 123 -8.56 5.82 1.95
C ASP A 123 -7.56 6.75 2.64
N ILE A 124 -7.06 7.78 1.96
CA ILE A 124 -6.24 8.83 2.59
C ILE A 124 -7.03 9.48 3.74
N ASN A 125 -8.30 9.83 3.53
CA ASN A 125 -9.13 10.43 4.59
C ASN A 125 -9.35 9.48 5.79
N CYS A 126 -9.38 8.16 5.57
CA CYS A 126 -9.50 7.18 6.64
C CYS A 126 -8.25 7.07 7.52
N TYR A 127 -7.07 7.33 6.95
CA TYR A 127 -5.78 6.99 7.58
C TYR A 127 -4.82 8.17 7.77
N SER A 128 -5.05 9.34 7.14
CA SER A 128 -4.11 10.47 7.15
C SER A 128 -3.80 11.01 8.55
N GLU A 129 -4.72 10.96 9.50
CA GLU A 129 -4.47 11.31 10.90
C GLU A 129 -3.35 10.46 11.55
N ARG A 130 -3.08 9.29 10.97
CA ARG A 130 -2.06 8.34 11.42
C ARG A 130 -0.74 8.46 10.64
N PHE A 131 -0.69 9.25 9.59
CA PHE A 131 0.53 9.43 8.81
C PHE A 131 1.60 10.15 9.64
N ALA A 132 2.83 9.70 9.48
CA ALA A 132 4.00 10.43 9.98
C ALA A 132 4.19 11.71 9.17
N ASP A 133 4.90 12.68 9.73
CA ASP A 133 5.39 13.80 8.93
C ASP A 133 6.20 13.25 7.74
N ARG A 134 5.89 13.78 6.53
CA ARG A 134 6.49 13.34 5.26
C ARG A 134 6.37 11.82 5.01
N CYS A 135 5.24 11.22 5.42
CA CYS A 135 4.92 9.83 5.09
C CYS A 135 5.07 9.58 3.59
N TRP A 136 5.73 8.48 3.22
CA TRP A 136 5.76 8.04 1.83
C TRP A 136 4.36 7.62 1.38
N ILE A 137 3.93 8.15 0.24
CA ILE A 137 2.66 7.80 -0.40
C ILE A 137 2.98 7.18 -1.76
N VAL A 138 2.54 5.94 -1.96
CA VAL A 138 2.73 5.21 -3.23
C VAL A 138 1.37 4.79 -3.73
N ILE A 139 1.05 5.14 -4.97
CA ILE A 139 -0.26 4.91 -5.59
C ILE A 139 -0.05 4.26 -6.95
N ASP A 140 -0.51 3.02 -7.11
CA ASP A 140 -0.41 2.32 -8.40
C ASP A 140 -1.52 2.74 -9.36
N ASP A 141 -1.38 2.37 -10.64
CA ASP A 141 -2.32 2.67 -11.73
C ASP A 141 -2.54 4.17 -12.06
N TYR A 142 -1.71 5.08 -11.58
CA TYR A 142 -1.87 6.52 -11.87
C TYR A 142 -1.76 6.83 -13.38
N LEU A 143 -0.80 6.24 -14.11
CA LEU A 143 -0.60 6.47 -15.55
C LEU A 143 -1.30 5.44 -16.45
N GLY A 144 -2.17 4.61 -15.92
CA GLY A 144 -2.90 3.63 -16.72
C GLY A 144 -3.87 4.28 -17.72
N GLY A 145 -4.23 3.54 -18.77
CA GLY A 145 -5.21 3.97 -19.78
C GLY A 145 -6.67 3.63 -19.44
N ALA A 146 -6.91 2.93 -18.34
CA ALA A 146 -8.25 2.52 -17.94
C ALA A 146 -9.04 3.65 -17.24
N GLU A 147 -10.36 3.53 -17.18
CA GLU A 147 -11.24 4.47 -16.47
C GLU A 147 -10.84 4.62 -14.97
N LYS A 148 -10.42 3.52 -14.35
CA LYS A 148 -9.87 3.50 -12.96
C LYS A 148 -8.75 4.52 -12.83
N SER A 149 -7.78 4.49 -13.73
CA SER A 149 -6.59 5.36 -13.70
C SER A 149 -6.94 6.83 -13.89
N GLY A 150 -7.90 7.16 -14.75
CA GLY A 150 -8.37 8.53 -14.92
C GLY A 150 -8.96 9.12 -13.64
N LYS A 151 -9.84 8.37 -12.96
CA LYS A 151 -10.44 8.78 -11.69
C LYS A 151 -9.40 8.93 -10.58
N LEU A 152 -8.44 8.00 -10.52
CA LEU A 152 -7.38 8.00 -9.53
C LEU A 152 -6.44 9.19 -9.72
N ARG A 153 -6.02 9.46 -10.97
CA ARG A 153 -5.19 10.61 -11.34
C ARG A 153 -5.84 11.93 -10.90
N THR A 154 -7.11 12.14 -11.24
CA THR A 154 -7.84 13.35 -10.84
C THR A 154 -7.75 13.58 -9.32
N GLN A 155 -7.97 12.55 -8.51
CA GLN A 155 -7.91 12.68 -7.05
C GLN A 155 -6.51 12.99 -6.54
N VAL A 156 -5.47 12.36 -7.12
CA VAL A 156 -4.07 12.63 -6.75
C VAL A 156 -3.69 14.06 -7.14
N ASP A 157 -4.02 14.50 -8.36
CA ASP A 157 -3.71 15.85 -8.84
C ASP A 157 -4.40 16.94 -8.02
N GLU A 158 -5.63 16.69 -7.57
CA GLU A 158 -6.34 17.58 -6.66
C GLU A 158 -5.68 17.64 -5.27
N LEU A 159 -5.19 16.51 -4.73
CA LEU A 159 -4.45 16.49 -3.47
C LEU A 159 -3.11 17.20 -3.57
N VAL A 160 -2.42 17.06 -4.71
CA VAL A 160 -1.18 17.81 -5.01
C VAL A 160 -1.49 19.32 -5.10
N SER A 161 -2.52 19.70 -5.85
CA SER A 161 -2.91 21.10 -6.04
C SER A 161 -3.37 21.75 -4.73
N ALA A 162 -3.96 20.99 -3.81
CA ALA A 162 -4.34 21.44 -2.47
C ALA A 162 -3.15 21.53 -1.48
N GLY A 163 -1.96 21.08 -1.89
CA GLY A 163 -0.76 21.09 -1.04
C GLY A 163 -0.67 19.96 -0.03
N HIS A 164 -1.57 18.94 -0.11
CA HIS A 164 -1.52 17.78 0.77
C HIS A 164 -0.48 16.74 0.35
N LEU A 165 -0.13 16.69 -0.93
CA LEU A 165 0.85 15.77 -1.49
C LEU A 165 1.95 16.50 -2.26
N GLU A 166 3.20 16.12 -2.00
CA GLU A 166 4.37 16.52 -2.77
C GLU A 166 4.73 15.41 -3.76
N PRO A 167 4.66 15.63 -5.09
CA PRO A 167 5.03 14.62 -6.07
C PRO A 167 6.56 14.46 -6.13
N LEU A 168 7.04 13.22 -6.17
CA LEU A 168 8.47 12.91 -6.33
C LEU A 168 8.77 12.23 -7.67
N GLY A 169 7.82 11.54 -8.27
CA GLY A 169 8.01 10.90 -9.56
C GLY A 169 7.11 9.70 -9.82
N PHE A 170 7.51 8.93 -10.84
CA PHE A 170 6.79 7.74 -11.30
C PHE A 170 7.76 6.57 -11.45
N TYR A 171 7.26 5.37 -11.20
CA TYR A 171 7.98 4.11 -11.37
C TYR A 171 7.17 3.11 -12.17
N GLY A 172 7.85 2.17 -12.81
CA GLY A 172 7.23 1.08 -13.54
C GLY A 172 6.29 1.54 -14.63
N PHE A 173 5.12 0.95 -14.65
CA PHE A 173 4.09 1.20 -15.64
C PHE A 173 3.10 2.32 -15.23
N GLY A 174 3.47 3.14 -14.26
CA GLY A 174 2.66 4.30 -13.87
C GLY A 174 2.31 4.38 -12.39
N THR A 175 3.13 3.81 -11.52
CA THR A 175 3.03 3.99 -10.08
C THR A 175 3.54 5.38 -9.70
N TRP A 176 2.68 6.19 -9.09
CA TRP A 176 2.99 7.51 -8.55
C TRP A 176 3.63 7.37 -7.16
N ILE A 177 4.64 8.20 -6.89
CA ILE A 177 5.27 8.30 -5.57
C ILE A 177 5.39 9.74 -5.12
N GLY A 178 5.15 9.99 -3.85
CA GLY A 178 5.26 11.30 -3.23
C GLY A 178 5.33 11.26 -1.71
N ARG A 179 5.09 12.43 -1.11
CA ARG A 179 5.10 12.64 0.33
C ARG A 179 3.78 13.25 0.79
N TRP A 180 3.33 12.85 1.95
CA TRP A 180 2.26 13.53 2.68
C TRP A 180 2.79 14.79 3.35
N LEU A 181 2.10 15.92 3.20
CA LEU A 181 2.48 17.22 3.79
C LEU A 181 1.51 17.69 4.89
N GLY A 182 0.29 17.09 4.96
CA GLY A 182 -0.71 17.47 5.94
C GLY A 182 -2.09 17.75 5.36
#